data_d127e6c06c0ff2e7c0383bdef337990e
#
_entry.id   d127e6c06c0ff2e7c0383bdef337990e
#
_cell.length_a   1.000
_cell.length_b   1.000
_cell.length_c   1.000
_cell.angle_alpha   90.00
_cell.angle_beta   90.00
_cell.angle_gamma   90.00
#
_symmetry.space_group_name_H-M   'P 1'
#
loop_
_entity.id
_entity.type
_entity.pdbx_description
1 polymer ?
#
loop_
_entity_poly.entity_id
_entity_poly.type
_entity_poly.pdbx_seq_one_letter_code
_entity_poly.pdbx_strand_id
1 'polypeptide(L)'
;MAHQILSEIAASISELKRNPMGTVAAGDGFPVAILNRNEPAFYCVPAEVFESMMDRLEDLELNALADARANQKRVKIKLDEL
;
A
#
# COMPACT_ATOMS: atom_id res chain seq x y z
N MET A 1 -5.91 -23.68 -4.12
CA MET A 1 -5.74 -22.81 -5.26
C MET A 1 -4.58 -21.84 -5.06
N ALA A 2 -3.80 -21.64 -6.09
CA ALA A 2 -2.63 -20.81 -6.00
C ALA A 2 -3.03 -19.34 -6.15
N HIS A 3 -2.38 -18.50 -5.38
CA HIS A 3 -2.61 -17.06 -5.43
C HIS A 3 -1.29 -16.36 -5.66
N GLN A 4 -1.34 -15.33 -6.45
CA GLN A 4 -0.16 -14.55 -6.70
C GLN A 4 0.08 -13.61 -5.54
N ILE A 5 1.30 -13.60 -5.05
CA ILE A 5 1.69 -12.71 -3.97
C ILE A 5 2.66 -11.69 -4.55
N LEU A 6 2.29 -10.43 -4.44
CA LEU A 6 3.05 -9.35 -5.05
C LEU A 6 4.10 -8.78 -4.11
N SER A 7 4.65 -9.63 -3.28
CA SER A 7 5.65 -9.22 -2.32
C SER A 7 6.59 -10.39 -2.09
N GLU A 8 7.83 -10.08 -1.79
CA GLU A 8 8.81 -11.13 -1.50
C GLU A 8 8.74 -11.60 -0.07
N ILE A 9 8.10 -10.83 0.79
CA ILE A 9 7.99 -11.16 2.20
C ILE A 9 6.53 -11.36 2.54
N ALA A 10 6.25 -12.41 3.24
CA ALA A 10 4.89 -12.70 3.67
C ALA A 10 4.90 -13.08 5.14
N ALA A 11 3.80 -12.77 5.82
CA ALA A 11 3.63 -13.11 7.21
C ALA A 11 2.19 -13.48 7.44
N SER A 12 1.94 -14.19 8.52
CA SER A 12 0.58 -14.57 8.86
C SER A 12 -0.09 -13.47 9.67
N ILE A 13 -1.41 -13.52 9.71
CA ILE A 13 -2.16 -12.59 10.56
C ILE A 13 -1.73 -12.72 12.01
N SER A 14 -1.45 -13.94 12.43
CA SER A 14 -1.02 -14.17 13.80
C SER A 14 0.28 -13.46 14.11
N GLU A 15 1.21 -13.50 13.17
CA GLU A 15 2.47 -12.81 13.36
C GLU A 15 2.27 -11.31 13.42
N LEU A 16 1.40 -10.80 12.57
CA LEU A 16 1.12 -9.37 12.59
C LEU A 16 0.51 -8.94 13.92
N LYS A 17 -0.42 -9.71 14.41
CA LYS A 17 -1.05 -9.37 15.68
C LYS A 17 -0.07 -9.38 16.83
N ARG A 18 0.86 -10.33 16.79
CA ARG A 18 1.81 -10.48 17.87
C ARG A 18 2.84 -9.36 17.88
N ASN A 19 3.28 -8.95 16.71
CA ASN A 19 4.33 -7.94 16.62
C ASN A 19 4.16 -7.14 15.34
N PRO A 20 3.21 -6.16 15.34
CA PRO A 20 2.93 -5.42 14.11
C PRO A 20 4.14 -4.69 13.56
N MET A 21 4.86 -3.99 14.42
CA MET A 21 5.98 -3.20 13.92
C MET A 21 7.10 -4.08 13.40
N GLY A 22 7.37 -5.18 14.10
CA GLY A 22 8.40 -6.10 13.64
C GLY A 22 8.03 -6.78 12.34
N THR A 23 6.74 -7.08 12.18
CA THR A 23 6.28 -7.71 10.96
C THR A 23 6.47 -6.80 9.77
N VAL A 24 6.12 -5.53 9.92
CA VAL A 24 6.30 -4.57 8.83
C VAL A 24 7.78 -4.33 8.58
N ALA A 25 8.58 -4.28 9.64
CA ALA A 25 10.01 -4.05 9.49
C ALA A 25 10.69 -5.19 8.74
N ALA A 26 10.14 -6.37 8.81
CA ALA A 26 10.72 -7.52 8.11
C ALA A 26 10.74 -7.32 6.61
N GLY A 27 9.91 -6.45 6.08
CA GLY A 27 9.90 -6.17 4.66
C GLY A 27 10.99 -5.22 4.22
N ASP A 28 11.71 -4.65 5.16
CA ASP A 28 12.85 -3.79 4.89
C ASP A 28 12.48 -2.69 3.90
N GLY A 29 11.36 -2.02 4.17
CA GLY A 29 10.91 -0.93 3.31
C GLY A 29 9.98 -1.36 2.20
N PHE A 30 9.79 -2.65 2.02
CA PHE A 30 8.90 -3.15 0.98
C PHE A 30 7.62 -3.69 1.59
N PRO A 31 6.56 -3.78 0.78
CA PRO A 31 5.30 -4.31 1.30
C PRO A 31 5.45 -5.73 1.81
N VAL A 32 4.72 -6.04 2.86
CA VAL A 32 4.68 -7.37 3.42
C VAL A 32 3.29 -7.92 3.21
N ALA A 33 3.19 -9.05 2.53
CA ALA A 33 1.90 -9.67 2.30
C ALA A 33 1.44 -10.34 3.59
N ILE A 34 0.22 -10.07 3.99
CA ILE A 34 -0.35 -10.68 5.17
C ILE A 34 -1.32 -11.76 4.72
N LEU A 35 -1.04 -12.96 5.11
CA LEU A 35 -1.78 -14.12 4.64
C LEU A 35 -2.80 -14.56 5.66
N ASN A 36 -3.96 -14.91 5.16
CA ASN A 36 -5.01 -15.52 5.94
C ASN A 36 -5.35 -16.83 5.25
N ARG A 37 -5.06 -17.93 5.92
CA ARG A 37 -5.30 -19.26 5.35
C ARG A 37 -4.56 -19.42 4.03
N ASN A 38 -3.33 -18.94 4.00
CA ASN A 38 -2.43 -19.05 2.84
C ASN A 38 -2.88 -18.22 1.65
N GLU A 39 -3.79 -17.28 1.87
CA GLU A 39 -4.20 -16.37 0.80
C GLU A 39 -3.86 -14.96 1.23
N PRO A 40 -3.39 -14.13 0.32
CA PRO A 40 -3.11 -12.75 0.69
C PRO A 40 -4.40 -12.04 1.03
N ALA A 41 -4.46 -11.54 2.25
CA ALA A 41 -5.62 -10.80 2.71
C ALA A 41 -5.42 -9.31 2.51
N PHE A 42 -4.22 -8.83 2.78
CA PHE A 42 -3.87 -7.44 2.57
C PHE A 42 -2.36 -7.32 2.64
N TYR A 43 -1.88 -6.14 2.34
CA TYR A 43 -0.45 -5.85 2.37
C TYR A 43 -0.19 -4.75 3.37
N CYS A 44 0.89 -4.89 4.11
CA CYS A 44 1.33 -3.86 5.04
C CYS A 44 2.48 -3.10 4.40
N VAL A 45 2.36 -1.79 4.36
CA VAL A 45 3.33 -0.94 3.70
C VAL A 45 3.75 0.15 4.67
N PRO A 46 5.05 0.40 4.84
CA PRO A 46 5.47 1.53 5.68
C PRO A 46 4.87 2.83 5.18
N ALA A 47 4.57 3.73 6.09
CA ALA A 47 3.89 4.96 5.74
C ALA A 47 4.64 5.75 4.68
N GLU A 48 5.96 5.85 4.81
CA GLU A 48 6.74 6.60 3.85
C GLU A 48 6.66 6.00 2.46
N VAL A 49 6.67 4.68 2.39
CA VAL A 49 6.60 4.01 1.11
C VAL A 49 5.22 4.21 0.49
N PHE A 50 4.21 4.09 1.30
CA PHE A 50 2.84 4.29 0.80
C PHE A 50 2.66 5.70 0.27
N GLU A 51 3.18 6.67 1.00
CA GLU A 51 3.04 8.06 0.58
C GLU A 51 3.79 8.30 -0.73
N SER A 52 4.96 7.71 -0.87
CA SER A 52 5.69 7.81 -2.12
C SER A 52 4.94 7.18 -3.28
N MET A 53 4.32 6.05 -3.01
CA MET A 53 3.54 5.37 -4.04
C MET A 53 2.36 6.23 -4.48
N MET A 54 1.70 6.87 -3.53
CA MET A 54 0.56 7.71 -3.86
C MET A 54 0.99 8.94 -4.64
N ASP A 55 2.12 9.52 -4.28
CA ASP A 55 2.65 10.65 -5.04
C ASP A 55 2.94 10.24 -6.46
N ARG A 56 3.52 9.07 -6.64
CA ARG A 56 3.86 8.57 -7.95
C ARG A 56 2.62 8.35 -8.80
N LEU A 57 1.62 7.78 -8.20
CA LEU A 57 0.35 7.56 -8.90
C LEU A 57 -0.29 8.86 -9.28
N GLU A 58 -0.21 9.85 -8.41
CA GLU A 58 -0.78 11.14 -8.70
C GLU A 58 -0.06 11.79 -9.87
N ASP A 59 1.27 11.70 -9.89
CA ASP A 59 2.06 12.23 -10.98
C ASP A 59 1.70 11.58 -12.30
N LEU A 60 1.56 10.28 -12.30
CA LEU A 60 1.21 9.57 -13.51
C LEU A 60 -0.17 9.95 -14.01
N GLU A 61 -1.09 10.11 -13.08
CA GLU A 61 -2.43 10.51 -13.42
C GLU A 61 -2.45 11.91 -14.01
N LEU A 62 -1.70 12.82 -13.42
CA LEU A 62 -1.64 14.17 -13.91
C LEU A 62 -1.03 14.23 -15.31
N ASN A 63 0.00 13.46 -15.54
CA ASN A 63 0.62 13.40 -16.85
C ASN A 63 -0.35 12.89 -17.90
N ALA A 64 -1.10 11.88 -17.54
CA ALA A 64 -2.01 11.26 -18.48
C ALA A 64 -3.22 12.13 -18.78
N LEU A 65 -3.65 12.92 -17.81
CA LEU A 65 -4.86 13.70 -17.93
C LEU A 65 -4.63 15.19 -17.87
N ALA A 66 -3.40 15.60 -18.06
CA ALA A 66 -3.02 16.97 -17.80
C ALA A 66 -3.96 17.96 -18.45
N ASP A 67 -4.18 17.80 -19.72
CA ASP A 67 -4.98 18.80 -20.44
C ASP A 67 -6.44 18.70 -20.09
N ALA A 68 -6.93 17.52 -19.91
CA ALA A 68 -8.35 17.35 -19.65
C ALA A 68 -8.71 17.78 -18.25
N ARG A 69 -7.78 17.67 -17.34
CA ARG A 69 -8.09 17.90 -15.94
C ARG A 69 -7.26 18.98 -15.32
N ALA A 70 -6.57 19.74 -16.13
CA ALA A 70 -5.61 20.69 -15.60
C ALA A 70 -6.22 21.65 -14.62
N ASN A 71 -7.38 22.16 -14.93
CA ASN A 71 -8.03 23.13 -14.05
C ASN A 71 -9.05 22.49 -13.15
N GLN A 72 -9.19 21.22 -13.21
CA GLN A 72 -10.13 20.54 -12.36
C GLN A 72 -9.52 20.38 -11.00
N LYS A 73 -10.16 20.95 -10.03
CA LYS A 73 -9.62 20.89 -8.71
C LYS A 73 -9.74 19.51 -8.16
N ARG A 74 -8.64 19.00 -7.70
CA ARG A 74 -8.65 17.70 -7.09
C ARG A 74 -9.12 17.84 -5.67
N VAL A 75 -10.13 17.09 -5.37
CA VAL A 75 -10.65 17.09 -4.03
C VAL A 75 -9.77 16.18 -3.21
N LYS A 76 -9.10 16.76 -2.26
CA LYS A 76 -8.25 15.98 -1.40
C LYS A 76 -9.06 15.47 -0.25
N ILE A 77 -9.02 14.18 -0.08
CA ILE A 77 -9.70 13.58 1.03
C ILE A 77 -8.87 13.80 2.26
N LYS A 78 -9.45 14.47 3.21
CA LYS A 78 -8.74 14.74 4.42
C LYS A 78 -8.81 13.55 5.33
N LEU A 79 -7.67 13.17 5.84
CA LEU A 79 -7.62 11.99 6.66
C LEU A 79 -8.44 12.12 7.92
N ASP A 80 -8.55 13.33 8.41
CA ASP A 80 -9.33 13.54 9.62
C ASP A 80 -10.82 13.42 9.37
N GLU A 81 -11.22 13.31 8.13
CA GLU A 81 -12.62 13.12 7.80
C GLU A 81 -13.01 11.67 7.64
N LEU A 82 -12.06 10.81 7.77
CA LEU A 82 -12.30 9.38 7.57
C LEU A 82 -12.77 8.67 8.86
#